data_d869a6b737d18ac844d7eaf00c450aca
#
_entry.id   d869a6b737d18ac844d7eaf00c450aca
#
_cell.length_a   1.000
_cell.length_b   1.000
_cell.length_c   1.000
_cell.angle_alpha   90.00
_cell.angle_beta   90.00
_cell.angle_gamma   90.00
#
_symmetry.space_group_name_H-M   'P 1'
#
loop_
_entity.id
_entity.type
_entity.pdbx_description
1 polymer ?
#
loop_
_entity_poly.entity_id
_entity_poly.type
_entity_poly.pdbx_seq_one_letter_code
_entity_poly.pdbx_strand_id
1 'polypeptide(L)'
;MQKTKADITGTKRISVAFETNGKGFIGFIVQLPGAYVRGKTEEEALSKVGSEVQSYAKWLGVGPPVRYEVLVSQRHPCALTVEDADSEILLEEDKSPMNDRKFMELHDLVSYSAETFHALFRSAELENWVDEGRIRKTFYGDVPKTIREIFDHVNGTQYYYLSRANLRPKERVGDFLQTRQNCLNSLRELYEQQRNDQVFQVDNEEWTLMKILRRFIWHDRIHGKAIVRIMRKQKQLGLIVDFEDPFHFIT
;
A
#
# COMPACT_ATOMS: atom_id res chain seq x y z
N MET A 1 14.25 8.43 18.86
CA MET A 1 13.07 7.53 18.78
C MET A 1 13.52 6.17 18.26
N GLN A 2 13.45 5.12 19.08
CA GLN A 2 13.65 3.76 18.59
C GLN A 2 12.47 3.41 17.70
N LYS A 3 12.70 3.27 16.38
CA LYS A 3 11.69 2.84 15.41
C LYS A 3 11.27 1.42 15.79
N THR A 4 10.00 1.22 16.13
CA THR A 4 9.41 -0.11 16.30
C THR A 4 9.35 -0.74 14.90
N LYS A 5 10.41 -1.46 14.53
CA LYS A 5 10.47 -2.18 13.26
C LYS A 5 9.65 -3.44 13.41
N ALA A 6 8.71 -3.68 12.49
CA ALA A 6 8.05 -4.98 12.39
C ALA A 6 9.11 -6.08 12.32
N ASP A 7 9.12 -6.99 13.29
CA ASP A 7 10.08 -8.10 13.30
C ASP A 7 9.62 -9.19 12.32
N ILE A 8 10.20 -9.18 11.12
CA ILE A 8 9.94 -10.20 10.11
C ILE A 8 11.01 -11.29 10.07
N THR A 9 12.09 -11.17 10.88
CA THR A 9 13.25 -12.07 10.82
C THR A 9 12.93 -13.48 11.32
N GLY A 10 11.97 -13.63 12.23
CA GLY A 10 11.50 -14.90 12.77
C GLY A 10 10.36 -15.55 11.98
N THR A 11 9.88 -14.93 10.89
CA THR A 11 8.73 -15.43 10.13
C THR A 11 9.08 -16.74 9.42
N LYS A 12 8.41 -17.82 9.80
CA LYS A 12 8.56 -19.15 9.17
C LYS A 12 7.51 -19.41 8.08
N ARG A 13 6.43 -18.63 8.05
CA ARG A 13 5.33 -18.75 7.08
C ARG A 13 4.94 -17.38 6.57
N ILE A 14 4.80 -17.27 5.27
CA ILE A 14 4.29 -16.10 4.56
C ILE A 14 2.92 -16.48 4.01
N SER A 15 1.87 -15.86 4.53
CA SER A 15 0.50 -16.08 4.06
C SER A 15 0.15 -15.06 2.99
N VAL A 16 -0.44 -15.50 1.89
CA VAL A 16 -0.93 -14.67 0.80
C VAL A 16 -2.43 -14.82 0.70
N ALA A 17 -3.15 -13.70 0.77
CA ALA A 17 -4.57 -13.63 0.52
C ALA A 17 -4.80 -13.07 -0.89
N PHE A 18 -5.43 -13.86 -1.75
CA PHE A 18 -5.70 -13.47 -3.14
C PHE A 18 -7.10 -12.91 -3.32
N GLU A 19 -7.17 -11.90 -4.17
CA GLU A 19 -8.39 -11.42 -4.80
C GLU A 19 -8.28 -11.62 -6.30
N THR A 20 -9.37 -12.08 -6.94
CA THR A 20 -9.38 -12.42 -8.37
C THR A 20 -10.76 -12.24 -8.99
N ASN A 21 -10.78 -11.78 -10.23
CA ASN A 21 -11.95 -11.74 -11.10
C ASN A 21 -11.90 -12.84 -12.20
N GLY A 22 -10.99 -13.80 -12.07
CA GLY A 22 -10.74 -14.86 -13.05
C GLY A 22 -9.86 -14.46 -14.24
N LYS A 23 -9.51 -13.16 -14.38
CA LYS A 23 -8.62 -12.65 -15.44
C LYS A 23 -7.27 -12.21 -14.89
N GLY A 24 -7.24 -11.86 -13.61
CA GLY A 24 -6.05 -11.42 -12.91
C GLY A 24 -6.09 -11.79 -11.43
N PHE A 25 -4.93 -11.70 -10.79
CA PHE A 25 -4.75 -11.99 -9.38
C PHE A 25 -3.98 -10.85 -8.72
N ILE A 26 -4.48 -10.36 -7.58
CA ILE A 26 -3.74 -9.54 -6.65
C ILE A 26 -3.64 -10.28 -5.32
N GLY A 27 -2.40 -10.51 -4.85
CA GLY A 27 -2.13 -11.22 -3.59
C GLY A 27 -1.56 -10.26 -2.55
N PHE A 28 -2.17 -10.18 -1.40
CA PHE A 28 -1.71 -9.39 -0.26
C PHE A 28 -0.92 -10.30 0.70
N ILE A 29 0.28 -9.88 1.08
CA ILE A 29 1.11 -10.61 2.03
C ILE A 29 0.66 -10.22 3.45
N VAL A 30 0.00 -11.14 4.14
CA VAL A 30 -0.72 -10.87 5.39
C VAL A 30 0.19 -10.31 6.49
N GLN A 31 1.40 -10.88 6.67
CA GLN A 31 2.35 -10.46 7.70
C GLN A 31 3.11 -9.17 7.37
N LEU A 32 3.01 -8.69 6.12
CA LEU A 32 3.72 -7.51 5.62
C LEU A 32 2.72 -6.47 5.11
N PRO A 33 2.12 -5.65 6.00
CA PRO A 33 1.07 -4.71 5.63
C PRO A 33 1.47 -3.81 4.46
N GLY A 34 0.65 -3.79 3.41
CA GLY A 34 0.92 -3.05 2.18
C GLY A 34 1.81 -3.75 1.15
N ALA A 35 2.44 -4.89 1.49
CA ALA A 35 3.13 -5.72 0.51
C ALA A 35 2.12 -6.51 -0.33
N TYR A 36 2.38 -6.56 -1.65
CA TYR A 36 1.48 -7.23 -2.58
C TYR A 36 2.21 -7.73 -3.82
N VAL A 37 1.63 -8.75 -4.44
CA VAL A 37 2.07 -9.33 -5.71
C VAL A 37 0.91 -9.36 -6.70
N ARG A 38 1.20 -9.40 -7.99
CA ARG A 38 0.19 -9.46 -9.06
C ARG A 38 0.62 -10.38 -10.17
N GLY A 39 -0.33 -11.07 -10.78
CA GLY A 39 -0.11 -11.94 -11.94
C GLY A 39 -1.39 -12.14 -12.76
N LYS A 40 -1.23 -12.68 -13.97
CA LYS A 40 -2.35 -13.18 -14.77
C LYS A 40 -2.87 -14.51 -14.22
N THR A 41 -1.99 -15.23 -13.52
CA THR A 41 -2.33 -16.47 -12.80
C THR A 41 -1.85 -16.38 -11.36
N GLU A 42 -2.38 -17.23 -10.49
CA GLU A 42 -1.98 -17.35 -9.09
C GLU A 42 -0.48 -17.72 -8.99
N GLU A 43 -0.01 -18.65 -9.84
CA GLU A 43 1.38 -19.10 -9.87
C GLU A 43 2.32 -17.95 -10.27
N GLU A 44 1.95 -17.16 -11.26
CA GLU A 44 2.71 -15.97 -11.66
C GLU A 44 2.81 -14.97 -10.50
N ALA A 45 1.72 -14.73 -9.77
CA ALA A 45 1.73 -13.85 -8.61
C ALA A 45 2.59 -14.44 -7.48
N LEU A 46 2.45 -15.73 -7.16
CA LEU A 46 3.21 -16.42 -6.13
C LEU A 46 4.72 -16.40 -6.41
N SER A 47 5.14 -16.53 -7.67
CA SER A 47 6.56 -16.47 -8.04
C SER A 47 7.25 -15.16 -7.67
N LYS A 48 6.48 -14.08 -7.46
CA LYS A 48 6.96 -12.73 -7.11
C LYS A 48 7.05 -12.49 -5.58
N VAL A 49 6.53 -13.41 -4.76
CA VAL A 49 6.48 -13.23 -3.29
C VAL A 49 7.90 -13.07 -2.71
N GLY A 50 8.86 -13.87 -3.18
CA GLY A 50 10.23 -13.79 -2.69
C GLY A 50 10.85 -12.40 -2.89
N SER A 51 10.71 -11.84 -4.09
CA SER A 51 11.21 -10.50 -4.41
C SER A 51 10.50 -9.42 -3.59
N GLU A 52 9.18 -9.54 -3.39
CA GLU A 52 8.43 -8.57 -2.59
C GLU A 52 8.84 -8.62 -1.11
N VAL A 53 9.06 -9.81 -0.53
CA VAL A 53 9.55 -9.98 0.85
C VAL A 53 10.94 -9.36 1.01
N GLN A 54 11.85 -9.56 0.06
CA GLN A 54 13.20 -8.97 0.08
C GLN A 54 13.15 -7.44 -0.02
N SER A 55 12.35 -6.90 -0.95
CA SER A 55 12.11 -5.47 -1.10
C SER A 55 11.57 -4.85 0.19
N TYR A 56 10.57 -5.49 0.79
CA TYR A 56 9.94 -5.03 2.01
C TYR A 56 10.91 -5.04 3.21
N ALA A 57 11.72 -6.09 3.34
CA ALA A 57 12.74 -6.18 4.38
C ALA A 57 13.80 -5.07 4.26
N LYS A 58 14.27 -4.80 3.03
CA LYS A 58 15.20 -3.69 2.75
C LYS A 58 14.58 -2.33 3.10
N TRP A 59 13.32 -2.10 2.71
CA TRP A 59 12.61 -0.88 3.05
C TRP A 59 12.53 -0.64 4.55
N LEU A 60 12.29 -1.69 5.35
CA LEU A 60 12.31 -1.60 6.81
C LEU A 60 13.72 -1.53 7.41
N GLY A 61 14.78 -1.76 6.62
CA GLY A 61 16.16 -1.83 7.08
C GLY A 61 16.42 -3.02 8.00
N VAL A 62 15.74 -4.17 7.70
CA VAL A 62 15.92 -5.44 8.41
C VAL A 62 16.35 -6.54 7.45
N GLY A 63 16.94 -7.62 7.97
CA GLY A 63 17.24 -8.80 7.15
C GLY A 63 15.96 -9.50 6.69
N PRO A 64 15.89 -10.02 5.45
CA PRO A 64 14.78 -10.87 5.06
C PRO A 64 14.83 -12.19 5.86
N PRO A 65 13.66 -12.85 6.06
CA PRO A 65 13.64 -14.16 6.69
C PRO A 65 14.45 -15.16 5.87
N VAL A 66 15.29 -15.94 6.54
CA VAL A 66 16.25 -16.85 5.88
C VAL A 66 15.55 -18.01 5.18
N ARG A 67 14.48 -18.53 5.79
CA ARG A 67 13.65 -19.62 5.26
C ARG A 67 12.21 -19.39 5.66
N TYR A 68 11.30 -19.52 4.71
CA TYR A 68 9.85 -19.45 4.94
C TYR A 68 9.11 -20.30 3.92
N GLU A 69 7.96 -20.78 4.32
CA GLU A 69 6.96 -21.41 3.47
C GLU A 69 5.94 -20.36 3.02
N VAL A 70 5.57 -20.37 1.74
CA VAL A 70 4.51 -19.52 1.21
C VAL A 70 3.21 -20.32 1.17
N LEU A 71 2.16 -19.79 1.81
CA LEU A 71 0.84 -20.41 1.88
C LEU A 71 -0.21 -19.46 1.36
N VAL A 72 -1.15 -19.96 0.58
CA VAL A 72 -2.36 -19.23 0.23
C VAL A 72 -3.38 -19.41 1.35
N SER A 73 -3.65 -18.32 2.09
CA SER A 73 -4.54 -18.37 3.28
C SER A 73 -5.98 -18.02 2.96
N GLN A 74 -6.21 -17.25 1.87
CA GLN A 74 -7.54 -16.79 1.49
C GLN A 74 -7.62 -16.61 -0.02
N ARG A 75 -8.79 -16.89 -0.61
CA ARG A 75 -9.13 -16.53 -1.99
C ARG A 75 -10.49 -15.85 -1.99
N HIS A 76 -10.52 -14.63 -2.53
CA HIS A 76 -11.71 -13.79 -2.62
C HIS A 76 -12.06 -13.57 -4.10
N PRO A 77 -13.06 -14.25 -4.64
CA PRO A 77 -13.58 -13.96 -5.97
C PRO A 77 -14.36 -12.63 -5.94
N CYS A 78 -14.11 -11.77 -6.91
CA CYS A 78 -14.79 -10.47 -7.03
C CYS A 78 -15.11 -10.14 -8.49
N ALA A 79 -15.91 -9.09 -8.69
CA ALA A 79 -16.21 -8.56 -10.02
C ALA A 79 -15.32 -7.36 -10.41
N LEU A 80 -14.40 -6.97 -9.52
CA LEU A 80 -13.57 -5.78 -9.69
C LEU A 80 -12.49 -5.98 -10.74
N THR A 81 -11.95 -4.87 -11.25
CA THR A 81 -10.85 -4.88 -12.22
C THR A 81 -9.50 -4.99 -11.49
N VAL A 82 -9.22 -6.18 -10.93
CA VAL A 82 -7.98 -6.42 -10.15
C VAL A 82 -6.71 -6.20 -10.97
N GLU A 83 -6.80 -6.28 -12.31
CA GLU A 83 -5.71 -5.94 -13.24
C GLU A 83 -5.32 -4.46 -13.17
N ASP A 84 -6.26 -3.59 -12.80
CA ASP A 84 -6.04 -2.16 -12.55
C ASP A 84 -5.80 -1.85 -11.08
N ALA A 85 -5.61 -2.88 -10.27
CA ALA A 85 -5.44 -2.78 -8.83
C ALA A 85 -6.69 -2.28 -8.07
N ASP A 86 -7.87 -2.53 -8.64
CA ASP A 86 -9.11 -2.42 -7.91
C ASP A 86 -9.22 -3.57 -6.91
N SER A 87 -9.68 -3.30 -5.69
CA SER A 87 -9.65 -4.29 -4.62
C SER A 87 -10.61 -3.94 -3.49
N GLU A 88 -11.39 -4.91 -3.07
CA GLU A 88 -12.34 -4.79 -1.95
C GLU A 88 -12.04 -5.74 -0.78
N ILE A 89 -11.11 -6.67 -0.95
CA ILE A 89 -10.87 -7.75 0.00
C ILE A 89 -10.72 -7.26 1.45
N LEU A 90 -11.48 -7.88 2.36
CA LEU A 90 -11.25 -7.86 3.78
C LEU A 90 -10.49 -9.14 4.17
N LEU A 91 -9.26 -9.00 4.65
CA LEU A 91 -8.49 -10.14 5.11
C LEU A 91 -9.07 -10.70 6.40
N GLU A 92 -8.98 -12.02 6.61
CA GLU A 92 -9.39 -12.60 7.90
C GLU A 92 -8.62 -11.97 9.07
N GLU A 93 -7.35 -11.61 8.85
CA GLU A 93 -6.53 -10.88 9.84
C GLU A 93 -7.09 -9.47 10.14
N ASP A 94 -7.71 -8.80 9.16
CA ASP A 94 -8.29 -7.47 9.34
C ASP A 94 -9.46 -7.47 10.35
N LYS A 95 -10.09 -8.63 10.58
CA LYS A 95 -11.19 -8.83 11.56
C LYS A 95 -10.68 -9.18 12.96
N SER A 96 -9.38 -9.47 13.08
CA SER A 96 -8.82 -9.90 14.36
C SER A 96 -8.80 -8.76 15.38
N PRO A 97 -8.95 -9.08 16.69
CA PRO A 97 -8.75 -8.10 17.74
C PRO A 97 -7.38 -7.42 17.62
N MET A 98 -7.34 -6.11 17.83
CA MET A 98 -6.12 -5.32 17.76
C MET A 98 -5.79 -4.73 19.13
N ASN A 99 -4.65 -5.14 19.69
CA ASN A 99 -4.14 -4.56 20.93
C ASN A 99 -3.31 -3.29 20.66
N ASP A 100 -2.97 -2.56 21.71
CA ASP A 100 -2.24 -1.29 21.63
C ASP A 100 -0.92 -1.42 20.89
N ARG A 101 -0.17 -2.51 21.12
CA ARG A 101 1.10 -2.77 20.43
C ARG A 101 0.88 -2.90 18.92
N LYS A 102 -0.08 -3.70 18.48
CA LYS A 102 -0.38 -3.90 17.05
C LYS A 102 -0.86 -2.62 16.39
N PHE A 103 -1.71 -1.84 17.10
CA PHE A 103 -2.15 -0.53 16.63
C PHE A 103 -0.96 0.41 16.41
N MET A 104 -0.07 0.53 17.40
CA MET A 104 1.08 1.41 17.29
C MET A 104 2.05 0.98 16.19
N GLU A 105 2.30 -0.33 16.04
CA GLU A 105 3.12 -0.87 14.94
C GLU A 105 2.56 -0.47 13.57
N LEU A 106 1.26 -0.61 13.35
CA LEU A 106 0.61 -0.22 12.10
C LEU A 106 0.59 1.30 11.90
N HIS A 107 0.28 2.06 12.95
CA HIS A 107 0.28 3.51 12.93
C HIS A 107 1.65 4.08 12.53
N ASP A 108 2.73 3.59 13.16
CA ASP A 108 4.10 4.01 12.86
C ASP A 108 4.51 3.60 11.44
N LEU A 109 4.06 2.42 10.99
CA LEU A 109 4.32 1.95 9.63
C LEU A 109 3.60 2.80 8.58
N VAL A 110 2.36 3.26 8.84
CA VAL A 110 1.63 4.19 7.97
C VAL A 110 2.36 5.54 7.87
N SER A 111 2.85 6.06 9.00
CA SER A 111 3.66 7.29 9.01
C SER A 111 4.94 7.12 8.21
N TYR A 112 5.68 6.04 8.45
CA TYR A 112 6.93 5.73 7.75
C TYR A 112 6.72 5.52 6.25
N SER A 113 5.62 4.87 5.85
CA SER A 113 5.24 4.70 4.44
C SER A 113 5.00 6.05 3.75
N ALA A 114 4.30 6.96 4.42
CA ALA A 114 4.06 8.31 3.91
C ALA A 114 5.35 9.11 3.75
N GLU A 115 6.24 9.08 4.76
CA GLU A 115 7.56 9.72 4.70
C GLU A 115 8.38 9.18 3.52
N THR A 116 8.39 7.85 3.33
CA THR A 116 9.08 7.19 2.22
C THR A 116 8.51 7.61 0.86
N PHE A 117 7.18 7.61 0.72
CA PHE A 117 6.50 8.02 -0.52
C PHE A 117 6.76 9.50 -0.84
N HIS A 118 6.71 10.37 0.17
CA HIS A 118 7.00 11.79 0.00
C HIS A 118 8.47 12.03 -0.38
N ALA A 119 9.42 11.30 0.23
CA ALA A 119 10.84 11.37 -0.14
C ALA A 119 11.07 10.93 -1.59
N LEU A 120 10.44 9.84 -2.03
CA LEU A 120 10.50 9.39 -3.43
C LEU A 120 9.97 10.47 -4.39
N PHE A 121 8.82 11.07 -4.07
CA PHE A 121 8.27 12.16 -4.88
C PHE A 121 9.23 13.37 -4.94
N ARG A 122 9.77 13.78 -3.79
CA ARG A 122 10.70 14.92 -3.69
C ARG A 122 12.01 14.71 -4.42
N SER A 123 12.42 13.47 -4.66
CA SER A 123 13.63 13.13 -5.43
C SER A 123 13.41 13.17 -6.95
N ALA A 124 12.18 13.32 -7.43
CA ALA A 124 11.87 13.31 -8.85
C ALA A 124 12.27 14.65 -9.52
N GLU A 125 13.23 14.60 -10.43
CA GLU A 125 13.69 15.79 -11.18
C GLU A 125 12.66 16.23 -12.23
N LEU A 126 12.00 15.28 -12.90
CA LEU A 126 11.08 15.53 -14.00
C LEU A 126 9.66 15.07 -13.66
N GLU A 127 9.09 15.63 -12.58
CA GLU A 127 7.80 15.21 -12.04
C GLU A 127 6.61 15.39 -12.99
N ASN A 128 6.70 16.33 -13.93
CA ASN A 128 5.66 16.63 -14.91
C ASN A 128 5.88 15.95 -16.28
N TRP A 129 6.93 15.15 -16.42
CA TRP A 129 7.16 14.39 -17.64
C TRP A 129 6.03 13.35 -17.85
N VAL A 130 5.43 13.38 -19.05
CA VAL A 130 4.31 12.49 -19.40
C VAL A 130 4.85 11.15 -19.87
N ASP A 131 4.45 10.07 -19.18
CA ASP A 131 4.64 8.71 -19.71
C ASP A 131 3.48 8.35 -20.65
N GLU A 132 3.72 8.49 -21.95
CA GLU A 132 2.73 8.19 -23.01
C GLU A 132 2.19 6.75 -22.92
N GLY A 133 2.98 5.80 -22.41
CA GLY A 133 2.55 4.43 -22.19
C GLY A 133 1.52 4.25 -21.06
N ARG A 134 1.27 5.29 -20.29
CA ARG A 134 0.26 5.30 -19.21
C ARG A 134 -1.06 5.96 -19.59
N ILE A 135 -1.16 6.53 -20.79
CA ILE A 135 -2.39 7.19 -21.27
C ILE A 135 -3.45 6.13 -21.52
N ARG A 136 -4.30 5.90 -20.53
CA ARG A 136 -5.43 4.98 -20.59
C ARG A 136 -6.49 5.33 -19.54
N LYS A 137 -7.68 4.81 -19.75
CA LYS A 137 -8.78 4.89 -18.77
C LYS A 137 -8.95 3.55 -18.04
N THR A 138 -9.36 3.64 -16.79
CA THR A 138 -9.74 2.52 -15.95
C THR A 138 -11.14 2.77 -15.38
N PHE A 139 -11.60 1.91 -14.49
CA PHE A 139 -12.90 2.06 -13.80
C PHE A 139 -13.02 3.38 -13.03
N TYR A 140 -11.90 3.94 -12.55
CA TYR A 140 -11.87 5.22 -11.79
C TYR A 140 -11.53 6.44 -12.63
N GLY A 141 -11.46 6.31 -13.96
CA GLY A 141 -11.17 7.42 -14.89
C GLY A 141 -9.77 7.36 -15.51
N ASP A 142 -9.19 8.52 -15.79
CA ASP A 142 -7.87 8.62 -16.40
C ASP A 142 -6.77 8.18 -15.41
N VAL A 143 -5.87 7.30 -15.88
CA VAL A 143 -4.71 6.88 -15.08
C VAL A 143 -3.72 8.02 -14.97
N PRO A 144 -3.22 8.34 -13.77
CA PRO A 144 -2.16 9.33 -13.60
C PRO A 144 -0.95 8.98 -14.48
N LYS A 145 -0.55 9.89 -15.35
CA LYS A 145 0.50 9.69 -16.38
C LYS A 145 1.81 10.40 -16.06
N THR A 146 1.81 11.27 -15.04
CA THR A 146 3.01 11.95 -14.53
C THR A 146 3.24 11.60 -13.05
N ILE A 147 4.45 11.81 -12.55
CA ILE A 147 4.77 11.64 -11.14
C ILE A 147 3.97 12.62 -10.27
N ARG A 148 3.78 13.86 -10.75
CA ARG A 148 2.94 14.87 -10.07
C ARG A 148 1.49 14.41 -9.93
N GLU A 149 0.86 13.95 -11.01
CA GLU A 149 -0.51 13.44 -10.97
C GLU A 149 -0.67 12.23 -10.03
N ILE A 150 0.35 11.34 -9.97
CA ILE A 150 0.35 10.22 -9.02
C ILE A 150 0.40 10.74 -7.57
N PHE A 151 1.26 11.71 -7.29
CA PHE A 151 1.37 12.29 -5.96
C PHE A 151 0.06 12.98 -5.53
N ASP A 152 -0.53 13.77 -6.40
CA ASP A 152 -1.78 14.49 -6.14
C ASP A 152 -2.95 13.52 -5.92
N HIS A 153 -3.00 12.40 -6.68
CA HIS A 153 -3.96 11.33 -6.46
C HIS A 153 -3.80 10.71 -5.06
N VAL A 154 -2.59 10.35 -4.66
CA VAL A 154 -2.34 9.75 -3.34
C VAL A 154 -2.69 10.73 -2.22
N ASN A 155 -2.35 12.02 -2.39
CA ASN A 155 -2.71 13.05 -1.43
C ASN A 155 -4.23 13.21 -1.29
N GLY A 156 -4.94 13.26 -2.42
CA GLY A 156 -6.40 13.39 -2.45
C GLY A 156 -7.15 12.19 -1.85
N THR A 157 -6.58 10.99 -1.96
CA THR A 157 -7.21 9.73 -1.50
C THR A 157 -7.13 9.55 0.03
N GLN A 158 -6.31 10.31 0.76
CA GLN A 158 -6.16 10.14 2.21
C GLN A 158 -7.49 10.29 2.96
N TYR A 159 -8.30 11.29 2.62
CA TYR A 159 -9.62 11.49 3.22
C TYR A 159 -10.65 10.45 2.80
N TYR A 160 -10.49 9.83 1.64
CA TYR A 160 -11.31 8.70 1.22
C TYR A 160 -11.19 7.55 2.22
N TYR A 161 -9.96 7.15 2.61
CA TYR A 161 -9.77 6.08 3.59
C TYR A 161 -10.36 6.44 4.96
N LEU A 162 -10.26 7.69 5.39
CA LEU A 162 -10.87 8.14 6.62
C LEU A 162 -12.40 8.00 6.58
N SER A 163 -13.03 8.32 5.45
CA SER A 163 -14.48 8.19 5.27
C SER A 163 -14.98 6.75 5.34
N ARG A 164 -14.10 5.74 5.13
CA ARG A 164 -14.46 4.32 5.24
C ARG A 164 -14.76 3.87 6.67
N ALA A 165 -14.35 4.65 7.66
CA ALA A 165 -14.77 4.50 9.07
C ALA A 165 -15.85 5.52 9.47
N ASN A 166 -16.59 6.08 8.53
CA ASN A 166 -17.57 7.16 8.76
C ASN A 166 -16.98 8.41 9.43
N LEU A 167 -15.66 8.59 9.33
CA LEU A 167 -14.96 9.76 9.84
C LEU A 167 -14.91 10.87 8.78
N ARG A 168 -14.89 12.11 9.27
CA ARG A 168 -14.67 13.28 8.42
C ARG A 168 -13.43 14.02 8.92
N PRO A 169 -12.62 14.61 8.02
CA PRO A 169 -11.50 15.42 8.45
C PRO A 169 -12.02 16.64 9.22
N LYS A 170 -11.40 16.94 10.37
CA LYS A 170 -11.68 18.15 11.14
C LYS A 170 -11.31 19.40 10.34
N GLU A 171 -10.23 19.31 9.57
CA GLU A 171 -9.69 20.35 8.71
C GLU A 171 -9.04 19.72 7.48
N ARG A 172 -9.19 20.36 6.31
CA ARG A 172 -8.49 19.95 5.09
C ARG A 172 -7.25 20.81 4.94
N VAL A 173 -6.09 20.18 4.91
CA VAL A 173 -4.81 20.81 4.63
C VAL A 173 -4.24 20.29 3.31
N GLY A 174 -3.49 21.12 2.60
CA GLY A 174 -2.90 20.74 1.31
C GLY A 174 -1.60 19.95 1.42
N ASP A 175 -0.89 20.06 2.55
CA ASP A 175 0.36 19.34 2.79
C ASP A 175 0.14 17.86 3.02
N PHE A 176 0.91 17.04 2.28
CA PHE A 176 0.75 15.58 2.26
C PHE A 176 0.98 14.92 3.63
N LEU A 177 2.10 15.28 4.29
CA LEU A 177 2.46 14.67 5.57
C LEU A 177 1.57 15.17 6.70
N GLN A 178 1.20 16.44 6.68
CA GLN A 178 0.25 17.00 7.66
C GLN A 178 -1.13 16.35 7.50
N THR A 179 -1.60 16.14 6.26
CA THR A 179 -2.85 15.42 5.99
C THR A 179 -2.79 14.00 6.55
N ARG A 180 -1.67 13.27 6.34
CA ARG A 180 -1.49 11.93 6.88
C ARG A 180 -1.53 11.93 8.40
N GLN A 181 -0.86 12.88 9.05
CA GLN A 181 -0.87 13.00 10.50
C GLN A 181 -2.28 13.26 11.05
N ASN A 182 -3.04 14.14 10.39
CA ASN A 182 -4.43 14.42 10.76
C ASN A 182 -5.31 13.17 10.63
N CYS A 183 -5.15 12.39 9.55
CA CYS A 183 -5.84 11.11 9.39
C CYS A 183 -5.47 10.11 10.50
N LEU A 184 -4.18 9.98 10.81
CA LEU A 184 -3.69 9.09 11.86
C LEU A 184 -4.20 9.49 13.26
N ASN A 185 -4.29 10.78 13.55
CA ASN A 185 -4.87 11.26 14.80
C ASN A 185 -6.35 10.87 14.92
N SER A 186 -7.13 11.04 13.85
CA SER A 186 -8.55 10.63 13.84
C SER A 186 -8.73 9.11 13.98
N LEU A 187 -7.84 8.31 13.36
CA LEU A 187 -7.86 6.85 13.49
C LEU A 187 -7.42 6.39 14.88
N ARG A 188 -6.54 7.14 15.56
CA ARG A 188 -6.17 6.89 16.95
C ARG A 188 -7.35 7.15 17.88
N GLU A 189 -8.04 8.29 17.73
CA GLU A 189 -9.26 8.60 18.49
C GLU A 189 -10.32 7.49 18.31
N LEU A 190 -10.49 7.00 17.08
CA LEU A 190 -11.39 5.87 16.79
C LEU A 190 -10.93 4.59 17.51
N TYR A 191 -9.63 4.27 17.45
CA TYR A 191 -9.07 3.10 18.13
C TYR A 191 -9.27 3.15 19.65
N GLU A 192 -9.09 4.31 20.27
CA GLU A 192 -9.30 4.50 21.72
C GLU A 192 -10.76 4.27 22.12
N GLN A 193 -11.71 4.59 21.24
CA GLN A 193 -13.14 4.42 21.48
C GLN A 193 -13.63 2.98 21.29
N GLN A 194 -13.16 2.27 20.28
CA GLN A 194 -13.77 0.99 19.86
C GLN A 194 -12.77 -0.08 19.42
N ARG A 195 -11.45 0.14 19.55
CA ARG A 195 -10.42 -0.80 19.10
C ARG A 195 -10.58 -1.16 17.61
N ASN A 196 -10.58 -2.46 17.27
CA ASN A 196 -10.86 -2.99 15.93
C ASN A 196 -12.13 -3.86 15.93
N ASP A 197 -13.07 -3.57 16.83
CA ASP A 197 -14.22 -4.44 17.07
C ASP A 197 -15.39 -4.17 16.10
N GLN A 198 -15.31 -3.07 15.33
CA GLN A 198 -16.34 -2.66 14.40
C GLN A 198 -15.98 -2.95 12.95
N VAL A 199 -16.93 -3.54 12.22
CA VAL A 199 -16.95 -3.60 10.76
C VAL A 199 -17.88 -2.51 10.24
N PHE A 200 -17.32 -1.61 9.42
CA PHE A 200 -18.08 -0.55 8.75
C PHE A 200 -18.53 -1.06 7.38
N GLN A 201 -19.78 -0.79 7.03
CA GLN A 201 -20.32 -1.05 5.69
C GLN A 201 -20.42 0.28 4.95
N VAL A 202 -19.60 0.47 3.90
CA VAL A 202 -19.61 1.70 3.11
C VAL A 202 -19.50 1.36 1.63
N ASP A 203 -20.48 1.81 0.84
CA ASP A 203 -20.54 1.57 -0.61
C ASP A 203 -20.46 0.07 -1.00
N ASN A 204 -21.15 -0.80 -0.25
CA ASN A 204 -21.16 -2.25 -0.37
C ASN A 204 -19.81 -2.93 -0.10
N GLU A 205 -18.88 -2.25 0.52
CA GLU A 205 -17.57 -2.77 0.92
C GLU A 205 -17.43 -2.79 2.45
N GLU A 206 -16.84 -3.89 2.97
CA GLU A 206 -16.55 -4.05 4.39
C GLU A 206 -15.19 -3.43 4.74
N TRP A 207 -15.17 -2.66 5.83
CA TRP A 207 -14.00 -1.97 6.34
C TRP A 207 -13.81 -2.19 7.83
N THR A 208 -12.57 -2.34 8.25
CA THR A 208 -12.16 -2.29 9.66
C THR A 208 -11.06 -1.27 9.82
N LEU A 209 -10.78 -0.87 11.05
CA LEU A 209 -9.65 0.03 11.31
C LEU A 209 -8.32 -0.57 10.83
N MET A 210 -8.12 -1.89 11.01
CA MET A 210 -6.92 -2.58 10.52
C MET A 210 -6.82 -2.55 8.99
N LYS A 211 -7.92 -2.80 8.28
CA LYS A 211 -7.97 -2.67 6.81
C LYS A 211 -7.61 -1.25 6.37
N ILE A 212 -8.15 -0.22 7.02
CA ILE A 212 -7.84 1.19 6.69
C ILE A 212 -6.34 1.46 6.83
N LEU A 213 -5.73 1.09 7.96
CA LEU A 213 -4.29 1.28 8.18
C LEU A 213 -3.45 0.53 7.13
N ARG A 214 -3.81 -0.71 6.83
CA ARG A 214 -3.14 -1.51 5.79
C ARG A 214 -3.28 -0.88 4.39
N ARG A 215 -4.45 -0.30 4.08
CA ARG A 215 -4.73 0.35 2.79
C ARG A 215 -3.90 1.60 2.56
N PHE A 216 -3.62 2.40 3.59
CA PHE A 216 -2.70 3.53 3.46
C PHE A 216 -1.31 3.07 2.99
N ILE A 217 -0.75 2.04 3.63
CA ILE A 217 0.58 1.53 3.30
C ILE A 217 0.59 0.92 1.88
N TRP A 218 -0.43 0.14 1.55
CA TRP A 218 -0.57 -0.45 0.21
C TRP A 218 -0.67 0.62 -0.88
N HIS A 219 -1.44 1.68 -0.64
CA HIS A 219 -1.64 2.77 -1.59
C HIS A 219 -0.34 3.54 -1.84
N ASP A 220 0.41 3.87 -0.80
CA ASP A 220 1.73 4.48 -0.93
C ASP A 220 2.67 3.58 -1.74
N ARG A 221 2.69 2.26 -1.46
CA ARG A 221 3.58 1.32 -2.14
C ARG A 221 3.19 1.06 -3.60
N ILE A 222 1.91 0.93 -3.92
CA ILE A 222 1.49 0.68 -5.31
C ILE A 222 1.76 1.89 -6.19
N HIS A 223 1.52 3.09 -5.67
CA HIS A 223 1.83 4.33 -6.36
C HIS A 223 3.32 4.66 -6.37
N GLY A 224 4.05 4.31 -5.31
CA GLY A 224 5.52 4.34 -5.29
C GLY A 224 6.14 3.48 -6.39
N LYS A 225 5.66 2.23 -6.57
CA LYS A 225 6.07 1.38 -7.71
C LYS A 225 5.79 2.03 -9.07
N ALA A 226 4.68 2.78 -9.20
CA ALA A 226 4.38 3.50 -10.44
C ALA A 226 5.36 4.65 -10.68
N ILE A 227 5.70 5.43 -9.67
CA ILE A 227 6.72 6.50 -9.74
C ILE A 227 8.08 5.92 -10.14
N VAL A 228 8.54 4.86 -9.45
CA VAL A 228 9.82 4.22 -9.75
C VAL A 228 9.88 3.71 -11.20
N ARG A 229 8.78 3.17 -11.75
CA ARG A 229 8.74 2.78 -13.18
C ARG A 229 8.89 3.97 -14.12
N ILE A 230 8.27 5.11 -13.81
CA ILE A 230 8.43 6.35 -14.61
C ILE A 230 9.87 6.82 -14.54
N MET A 231 10.48 6.90 -13.34
CA MET A 231 11.88 7.34 -13.17
C MET A 231 12.87 6.40 -13.89
N ARG A 232 12.65 5.09 -13.85
CA ARG A 232 13.45 4.13 -14.62
C ARG A 232 13.34 4.37 -16.13
N LYS A 233 12.15 4.66 -16.63
CA LYS A 233 11.95 4.99 -18.04
C LYS A 233 12.64 6.30 -18.41
N GLN A 234 12.55 7.33 -17.56
CA GLN A 234 13.30 8.58 -17.74
C GLN A 234 14.82 8.34 -17.81
N LYS A 235 15.35 7.49 -16.91
CA LYS A 235 16.76 7.08 -16.93
C LYS A 235 17.13 6.32 -18.20
N GLN A 236 16.31 5.35 -18.63
CA GLN A 236 16.53 4.60 -19.88
C GLN A 236 16.54 5.49 -21.12
N LEU A 237 15.77 6.59 -21.11
CA LEU A 237 15.71 7.58 -22.18
C LEU A 237 16.84 8.64 -22.08
N GLY A 238 17.71 8.56 -21.04
CA GLY A 238 18.76 9.53 -20.81
C GLY A 238 18.28 10.91 -20.34
N LEU A 239 17.02 11.00 -19.85
CA LEU A 239 16.44 12.26 -19.38
C LEU A 239 16.89 12.61 -17.96
N ILE A 240 17.25 11.62 -17.14
CA ILE A 240 17.87 11.76 -15.82
C ILE A 240 19.08 10.83 -15.73
N VAL A 241 20.04 11.18 -14.87
CA VAL A 241 21.28 10.38 -14.71
C VAL A 241 21.03 9.17 -13.82
N ASP A 242 20.43 9.39 -12.64
CA ASP A 242 20.14 8.34 -11.67
C ASP A 242 18.99 8.79 -10.75
N PHE A 243 18.50 7.88 -9.91
CA PHE A 243 17.53 8.19 -8.86
C PHE A 243 17.63 7.18 -7.73
N GLU A 244 17.19 7.56 -6.56
CA GLU A 244 17.08 6.68 -5.40
C GLU A 244 15.66 6.14 -5.26
N ASP A 245 15.53 4.84 -5.01
CA ASP A 245 14.28 4.18 -4.67
C ASP A 245 14.26 3.85 -3.17
N PRO A 246 13.66 4.68 -2.33
CA PRO A 246 13.64 4.46 -0.88
C PRO A 246 12.75 3.29 -0.45
N PHE A 247 11.89 2.77 -1.32
CA PHE A 247 11.13 1.54 -1.09
C PHE A 247 11.90 0.27 -1.45
N HIS A 248 13.02 0.39 -2.16
CA HIS A 248 13.86 -0.72 -2.65
C HIS A 248 13.09 -1.74 -3.50
N PHE A 249 12.18 -1.29 -4.38
CA PHE A 249 11.41 -2.22 -5.22
C PHE A 249 12.31 -3.01 -6.18
N ILE A 250 12.23 -4.33 -6.07
CA ILE A 250 12.83 -5.25 -7.02
C ILE A 250 11.84 -5.41 -8.18
N THR A 251 12.22 -4.96 -9.37
CA THR A 251 11.38 -5.02 -10.58
C THR A 251 12.18 -5.55 -11.75
#